data_e4760bfc82d28dfab72bb5cf6a8dc5fd
#
_entry.id   e4760bfc82d28dfab72bb5cf6a8dc5fd
#
_cell.length_a   1.000
_cell.length_b   1.000
_cell.length_c   1.000
_cell.angle_alpha   90.00
_cell.angle_beta   90.00
_cell.angle_gamma   90.00
#
_symmetry.space_group_name_H-M   'P 1'
#
loop_
_entity.id
_entity.type
_entity.pdbx_description
1 polymer ?
#
loop_
_entity_poly.entity_id
_entity_poly.type
_entity_poly.pdbx_seq_one_letter_code
_entity_poly.pdbx_strand_id
1 'polypeptide(L)'
;MVLNLTLMNYKTEVFQKVFDMCKSEGGMIIVPKGKYLVAALRMWSNTTLYLEEGAEIFGSDNCDDYEVFPIPKGMEMRSDMELITQYYGRPWDTYRRAIITAYQEKNISIIGEKDSFFDGQNCYDPNGEEGYRGPHIIFLSCCENVLLQGYTAKHSGNFLHEANNCRNLTMKNVTCLGGSDGIHLHCSKDTVIEDCTFITGDDCIAGINIENLLVNNCTLNTSCNLFRMGGININVKNTTSKGPGYYPHRMTVVKGKNNELPREQGRHNTLALVDYFASTNYPFKASDIHFENCVFDDFERVLYYPADQDSLHSGTHLGLFTFKNVVFNKVKYPAYIIESKEEPLTVILDNVKVSFDESSSFTELFVLDKDSNTTIIEKKSKYI
;
A
#
# COMPACT_ATOMS: atom_id res chain seq x y z
N MET A 1 3.24 30.39 -6.17
CA MET A 1 4.67 30.76 -6.28
C MET A 1 5.33 29.82 -7.25
N VAL A 2 6.11 30.32 -8.21
CA VAL A 2 6.86 29.51 -9.16
C VAL A 2 8.32 29.50 -8.71
N LEU A 3 8.86 28.31 -8.38
CA LEU A 3 10.25 28.12 -8.04
C LEU A 3 11.04 27.74 -9.30
N ASN A 4 11.86 28.66 -9.80
CA ASN A 4 12.87 28.36 -10.82
C ASN A 4 14.13 27.80 -10.14
N LEU A 5 14.23 26.48 -10.04
CA LEU A 5 15.37 25.80 -9.45
C LEU A 5 16.20 25.15 -10.56
N THR A 6 17.29 25.75 -10.93
CA THR A 6 18.22 25.19 -11.91
C THR A 6 19.32 24.40 -11.19
N LEU A 7 19.43 23.09 -11.52
CA LEU A 7 20.58 22.19 -11.37
C LEU A 7 20.95 21.63 -9.98
N MET A 8 21.11 20.30 -10.01
CA MET A 8 21.81 19.32 -9.16
C MET A 8 22.68 19.87 -8.01
N ASN A 9 22.06 20.40 -6.97
CA ASN A 9 22.64 20.51 -5.66
C ASN A 9 21.58 20.11 -4.64
N TYR A 10 21.98 19.49 -3.56
CA TYR A 10 21.12 19.13 -2.43
C TYR A 10 20.23 20.32 -2.04
N LYS A 11 18.91 20.20 -2.20
CA LYS A 11 18.00 21.35 -2.13
C LYS A 11 16.91 21.24 -1.09
N THR A 12 17.01 20.29 -0.16
CA THR A 12 16.02 20.08 0.91
C THR A 12 15.66 21.39 1.60
N GLU A 13 16.66 22.17 2.02
CA GLU A 13 16.43 23.43 2.72
C GLU A 13 15.69 24.48 1.87
N VAL A 14 15.95 24.51 0.57
CA VAL A 14 15.28 25.47 -0.34
C VAL A 14 13.82 25.06 -0.52
N PHE A 15 13.56 23.79 -0.76
CA PHE A 15 12.20 23.26 -0.82
C PHE A 15 11.46 23.50 0.50
N GLN A 16 12.09 23.19 1.65
CA GLN A 16 11.45 23.38 2.95
C GLN A 16 11.08 24.83 3.22
N LYS A 17 11.95 25.79 2.89
CA LYS A 17 11.62 27.22 3.00
C LYS A 17 10.35 27.59 2.24
N VAL A 18 10.17 27.03 1.05
CA VAL A 18 8.96 27.29 0.24
C VAL A 18 7.72 26.61 0.82
N PHE A 19 7.84 25.38 1.31
CA PHE A 19 6.75 24.75 2.06
C PHE A 19 6.39 25.59 3.30
N ASP A 20 7.38 26.11 4.03
CA ASP A 20 7.15 26.93 5.23
C ASP A 20 6.46 28.27 4.92
N MET A 21 6.63 28.83 3.72
CA MET A 21 5.85 29.99 3.27
C MET A 21 4.36 29.69 3.11
N CYS A 22 4.00 28.43 2.83
CA CYS A 22 2.61 28.00 2.76
C CYS A 22 1.99 27.71 4.13
N LYS A 23 2.76 27.70 5.21
CA LYS A 23 2.31 27.28 6.55
C LYS A 23 1.14 28.08 7.10
N SER A 24 1.06 29.36 6.85
CA SER A 24 0.01 30.24 7.39
C SER A 24 -1.23 30.34 6.52
N GLU A 25 -1.07 30.41 5.21
CA GLU A 25 -2.16 30.73 4.27
C GLU A 25 -2.36 29.65 3.20
N GLY A 26 -1.51 28.62 3.18
CA GLY A 26 -1.49 27.65 2.11
C GLY A 26 -0.88 28.21 0.83
N GLY A 27 -0.99 27.47 -0.26
CA GLY A 27 -0.48 27.91 -1.56
C GLY A 27 -0.21 26.76 -2.53
N MET A 28 0.24 27.11 -3.71
CA MET A 28 0.68 26.17 -4.72
C MET A 28 2.21 26.32 -4.93
N ILE A 29 2.90 25.21 -4.79
CA ILE A 29 4.33 25.10 -5.05
C ILE A 29 4.48 24.41 -6.39
N ILE A 30 5.00 25.11 -7.40
CA ILE A 30 5.19 24.54 -8.73
C ILE A 30 6.67 24.14 -8.86
N VAL A 31 6.90 22.87 -9.18
CA VAL A 31 8.22 22.31 -9.47
C VAL A 31 8.36 22.16 -10.96
N PRO A 32 9.15 23.00 -11.63
CA PRO A 32 9.35 22.93 -13.07
C PRO A 32 10.06 21.64 -13.50
N LYS A 33 10.08 21.36 -14.79
CA LYS A 33 10.90 20.31 -15.38
C LYS A 33 12.35 20.43 -14.90
N GLY A 34 12.91 19.32 -14.40
CA GLY A 34 14.29 19.29 -13.91
C GLY A 34 14.52 18.17 -12.90
N LYS A 35 15.75 18.03 -12.43
CA LYS A 35 16.16 17.03 -11.45
C LYS A 35 16.47 17.70 -10.12
N TYR A 36 15.85 17.20 -9.06
CA TYR A 36 15.92 17.75 -7.72
C TYR A 36 16.28 16.66 -6.74
N LEU A 37 17.35 16.85 -5.96
CA LEU A 37 17.71 15.96 -4.87
C LEU A 37 17.24 16.56 -3.55
N VAL A 38 16.41 15.83 -2.81
CA VAL A 38 15.87 16.25 -1.53
C VAL A 38 15.94 15.10 -0.51
N ALA A 39 15.76 15.42 0.77
CA ALA A 39 15.53 14.42 1.80
C ALA A 39 14.13 14.63 2.41
N ALA A 40 14.04 14.87 3.73
CA ALA A 40 12.77 15.04 4.41
C ALA A 40 12.18 16.44 4.18
N LEU A 41 10.94 16.50 3.71
CA LEU A 41 10.17 17.74 3.51
C LEU A 41 8.87 17.67 4.33
N ARG A 42 8.59 18.72 5.09
CA ARG A 42 7.33 18.87 5.84
C ARG A 42 6.33 19.68 5.03
N MET A 43 5.17 19.08 4.77
CA MET A 43 4.06 19.72 4.07
C MET A 43 3.01 20.24 5.05
N TRP A 44 2.35 21.36 4.73
CA TRP A 44 1.39 22.05 5.58
C TRP A 44 -0.01 22.08 4.94
N SER A 45 -1.02 22.40 5.75
CA SER A 45 -2.41 22.50 5.29
C SER A 45 -2.61 23.51 4.16
N ASN A 46 -3.63 23.24 3.34
CA ASN A 46 -4.01 24.08 2.19
C ASN A 46 -2.89 24.25 1.15
N THR A 47 -1.99 23.26 1.05
CA THR A 47 -0.83 23.31 0.15
C THR A 47 -1.00 22.31 -0.99
N THR A 48 -0.73 22.77 -2.20
CA THR A 48 -0.60 21.93 -3.39
C THR A 48 0.87 21.90 -3.83
N LEU A 49 1.46 20.71 -3.88
CA LEU A 49 2.72 20.46 -4.58
C LEU A 49 2.39 20.03 -6.01
N TYR A 50 2.76 20.84 -6.99
CA TYR A 50 2.49 20.60 -8.39
C TYR A 50 3.78 20.34 -9.15
N LEU A 51 3.91 19.15 -9.74
CA LEU A 51 5.06 18.74 -10.53
C LEU A 51 4.71 18.92 -12.02
N GLU A 52 5.39 19.85 -12.71
CA GLU A 52 5.27 20.00 -14.14
C GLU A 52 5.79 18.78 -14.90
N GLU A 53 5.43 18.63 -16.17
CA GLU A 53 5.89 17.55 -17.04
C GLU A 53 7.42 17.40 -16.99
N GLY A 54 7.90 16.21 -16.60
CA GLY A 54 9.31 15.89 -16.47
C GLY A 54 10.00 16.52 -15.26
N ALA A 55 9.27 16.88 -14.21
CA ALA A 55 9.85 17.18 -12.90
C ALA A 55 10.25 15.88 -12.18
N GLU A 56 11.53 15.73 -11.86
CA GLU A 56 12.13 14.52 -11.30
C GLU A 56 12.63 14.80 -9.88
N ILE A 57 11.94 14.28 -8.86
CA ILE A 57 12.35 14.42 -7.46
C ILE A 57 13.02 13.13 -7.01
N PHE A 58 14.29 13.22 -6.66
CA PHE A 58 15.06 12.13 -6.08
C PHE A 58 15.17 12.35 -4.57
N GLY A 59 14.88 11.32 -3.77
CA GLY A 59 15.24 11.27 -2.37
C GLY A 59 16.75 11.08 -2.21
N SER A 60 17.31 11.42 -1.04
CA SER A 60 18.70 11.05 -0.73
C SER A 60 18.84 9.51 -0.69
N ASP A 61 19.97 9.01 -1.12
CA ASP A 61 20.35 7.60 -0.96
C ASP A 61 21.02 7.30 0.40
N ASN A 62 21.14 8.33 1.26
CA ASN A 62 21.63 8.21 2.64
C ASN A 62 20.49 8.45 3.63
N CYS A 63 20.14 7.43 4.43
CA CYS A 63 19.08 7.52 5.44
C CYS A 63 19.30 8.60 6.50
N ASP A 64 20.54 8.96 6.81
CA ASP A 64 20.86 9.97 7.82
C ASP A 64 20.53 11.40 7.38
N ASP A 65 20.29 11.60 6.09
CA ASP A 65 19.85 12.90 5.57
C ASP A 65 18.36 13.18 5.84
N TYR A 66 17.59 12.16 6.23
CA TYR A 66 16.15 12.30 6.47
C TYR A 66 15.89 12.71 7.91
N GLU A 67 15.52 13.98 8.09
CA GLU A 67 15.05 14.49 9.38
C GLU A 67 13.75 13.77 9.79
N VAL A 68 13.67 13.39 11.06
CA VAL A 68 12.43 12.89 11.66
C VAL A 68 11.69 14.06 12.31
N PHE A 69 10.63 14.52 11.68
CA PHE A 69 9.84 15.62 12.23
C PHE A 69 9.14 15.26 13.54
N PRO A 70 9.10 16.19 14.52
CA PRO A 70 8.45 15.93 15.79
C PRO A 70 6.94 15.70 15.59
N ILE A 71 6.40 14.76 16.37
CA ILE A 71 4.96 14.47 16.39
C ILE A 71 4.23 15.64 17.05
N PRO A 72 3.20 16.21 16.40
CA PRO A 72 2.37 17.23 17.02
C PRO A 72 1.73 16.75 18.31
N LYS A 73 1.63 17.64 19.30
CA LYS A 73 0.98 17.30 20.58
C LYS A 73 -0.48 16.88 20.36
N GLY A 74 -0.84 15.73 20.88
CA GLY A 74 -2.21 15.19 20.79
C GLY A 74 -2.52 14.50 19.46
N MET A 75 -1.53 14.26 18.60
CA MET A 75 -1.72 13.42 17.42
C MET A 75 -1.91 11.97 17.85
N GLU A 76 -2.96 11.34 17.32
CA GLU A 76 -3.17 9.90 17.47
C GLU A 76 -2.06 9.13 16.74
N MET A 77 -1.50 8.14 17.44
CA MET A 77 -0.52 7.24 16.86
C MET A 77 -1.24 6.04 16.21
N ARG A 78 -0.53 5.31 15.36
CA ARG A 78 -1.04 4.05 14.83
C ARG A 78 -1.43 3.11 15.96
N SER A 79 -2.55 2.42 15.82
CA SER A 79 -3.03 1.45 16.81
C SER A 79 -2.14 0.20 16.94
N ASP A 80 -1.35 -0.10 15.91
CA ASP A 80 -0.43 -1.24 15.85
C ASP A 80 1.03 -0.89 16.16
N MET A 81 1.30 0.35 16.60
CA MET A 81 2.66 0.84 16.85
C MET A 81 3.45 0.03 17.86
N GLU A 82 2.78 -0.47 18.90
CA GLU A 82 3.41 -1.35 19.88
C GLU A 82 3.83 -2.68 19.25
N LEU A 83 3.02 -3.21 18.34
CA LEU A 83 3.34 -4.43 17.60
C LEU A 83 4.55 -4.24 16.70
N ILE A 84 4.65 -3.14 15.99
CA ILE A 84 5.81 -2.80 15.15
C ILE A 84 7.07 -2.74 16.01
N THR A 85 7.02 -2.03 17.14
CA THR A 85 8.15 -1.91 18.04
C THR A 85 8.53 -3.27 18.68
N GLN A 86 7.53 -4.05 19.07
CA GLN A 86 7.74 -5.35 19.70
C GLN A 86 8.27 -6.40 18.70
N TYR A 87 7.72 -6.44 17.49
CA TYR A 87 8.08 -7.42 16.48
C TYR A 87 9.45 -7.17 15.87
N TYR A 88 9.74 -5.92 15.55
CA TYR A 88 10.93 -5.58 14.78
C TYR A 88 12.01 -4.94 15.63
N GLY A 89 11.71 -4.63 16.89
CA GLY A 89 12.67 -4.04 17.84
C GLY A 89 13.26 -2.71 17.35
N ARG A 90 12.52 -1.96 16.52
CA ARG A 90 13.02 -0.74 15.88
C ARG A 90 12.30 0.50 16.38
N PRO A 91 13.01 1.63 16.53
CA PRO A 91 12.41 2.86 17.00
C PRO A 91 11.39 3.38 15.99
N TRP A 92 10.21 3.78 16.47
CA TRP A 92 9.17 4.44 15.68
C TRP A 92 9.68 5.68 14.94
N ASP A 93 10.66 6.36 15.51
CA ASP A 93 11.21 7.57 14.88
C ASP A 93 11.86 7.28 13.53
N THR A 94 12.67 6.24 13.42
CA THR A 94 13.28 5.87 12.13
C THR A 94 12.27 5.41 11.11
N TYR A 95 11.19 4.75 11.54
CA TYR A 95 10.10 4.34 10.67
C TYR A 95 9.41 5.52 9.97
N ARG A 96 9.33 6.69 10.62
CA ARG A 96 8.63 7.89 10.09
C ARG A 96 9.43 8.69 9.05
N ARG A 97 10.61 8.28 8.70
CA ARG A 97 11.41 8.94 7.65
C ARG A 97 10.71 8.88 6.30
N ALA A 98 10.59 10.01 5.61
CA ALA A 98 9.98 10.09 4.29
C ALA A 98 10.49 11.29 3.49
N ILE A 99 10.33 11.24 2.17
CA ILE A 99 10.61 12.41 1.32
C ILE A 99 9.58 13.51 1.61
N ILE A 100 8.28 13.16 1.69
CA ILE A 100 7.21 14.10 2.04
C ILE A 100 6.52 13.59 3.31
N THR A 101 6.42 14.45 4.32
CA THR A 101 5.71 14.16 5.57
C THR A 101 4.64 15.21 5.83
N ALA A 102 3.44 14.77 6.25
CA ALA A 102 2.39 15.65 6.74
C ALA A 102 1.71 15.05 7.99
N TYR A 103 1.51 15.88 9.04
CA TYR A 103 0.91 15.47 10.31
C TYR A 103 -0.23 16.41 10.71
N GLN A 104 -1.44 15.89 10.86
CA GLN A 104 -2.65 16.63 11.22
C GLN A 104 -2.99 17.79 10.25
N GLU A 105 -2.62 17.62 8.98
CA GLU A 105 -2.82 18.65 7.96
C GLU A 105 -4.10 18.40 7.15
N LYS A 106 -4.65 19.46 6.58
CA LYS A 106 -5.89 19.40 5.79
C LYS A 106 -5.72 20.04 4.42
N ASN A 107 -6.51 19.55 3.45
CA ASN A 107 -6.53 20.08 2.08
C ASN A 107 -5.13 20.05 1.45
N ILE A 108 -4.52 18.87 1.43
CA ILE A 108 -3.20 18.64 0.86
C ILE A 108 -3.36 18.04 -0.51
N SER A 109 -2.62 18.54 -1.49
CA SER A 109 -2.58 17.96 -2.83
C SER A 109 -1.14 17.76 -3.30
N ILE A 110 -0.86 16.59 -3.87
CA ILE A 110 0.35 16.29 -4.62
C ILE A 110 -0.09 15.90 -6.01
N ILE A 111 0.20 16.74 -7.01
CA ILE A 111 -0.27 16.57 -8.38
C ILE A 111 0.93 16.57 -9.30
N GLY A 112 1.02 15.57 -10.17
CA GLY A 112 2.06 15.48 -11.19
C GLY A 112 1.49 15.42 -12.59
N GLU A 113 2.17 16.07 -13.52
CA GLU A 113 1.95 15.91 -14.95
C GLU A 113 2.71 14.69 -15.47
N LYS A 114 2.57 14.42 -16.76
CA LYS A 114 3.23 13.32 -17.46
C LYS A 114 4.74 13.32 -17.20
N ASP A 115 5.31 12.13 -17.00
CA ASP A 115 6.73 11.90 -16.78
C ASP A 115 7.30 12.58 -15.50
N SER A 116 6.45 13.09 -14.61
CA SER A 116 6.87 13.54 -13.29
C SER A 116 6.94 12.39 -12.29
N PHE A 117 7.93 12.42 -11.39
CA PHE A 117 8.07 11.33 -10.44
C PHE A 117 8.79 11.70 -9.13
N PHE A 118 8.59 10.84 -8.13
CA PHE A 118 9.43 10.70 -6.95
C PHE A 118 10.21 9.39 -7.04
N ASP A 119 11.52 9.42 -6.80
CA ASP A 119 12.40 8.25 -6.76
C ASP A 119 13.10 8.18 -5.39
N GLY A 120 12.78 7.18 -4.58
CA GLY A 120 13.41 6.95 -3.27
C GLY A 120 14.79 6.32 -3.36
N GLN A 121 15.30 6.04 -4.59
CA GLN A 121 16.63 5.50 -4.87
C GLN A 121 16.95 4.20 -4.10
N ASN A 122 15.92 3.44 -3.68
CA ASN A 122 16.08 2.25 -2.82
C ASN A 122 16.95 2.53 -1.58
N CYS A 123 16.75 3.68 -0.93
CA CYS A 123 17.49 4.07 0.26
C CYS A 123 17.15 3.14 1.43
N TYR A 124 17.82 2.00 1.53
CA TYR A 124 17.62 1.01 2.59
C TYR A 124 18.49 1.32 3.80
N ASP A 125 17.90 1.14 4.99
CA ASP A 125 18.58 1.28 6.27
C ASP A 125 18.80 -0.09 6.92
N PRO A 126 20.04 -0.59 7.03
CA PRO A 126 20.31 -1.87 7.70
C PRO A 126 19.94 -1.85 9.18
N ASN A 127 19.74 -0.67 9.79
CA ASN A 127 19.24 -0.49 11.14
C ASN A 127 17.73 -0.21 11.17
N GLY A 128 17.06 -0.16 10.04
CA GLY A 128 15.62 0.04 9.93
C GLY A 128 14.81 -1.19 10.31
N GLU A 129 13.49 -1.05 10.28
CA GLU A 129 12.54 -2.15 10.46
C GLU A 129 12.89 -3.32 9.54
N GLU A 130 12.72 -4.55 10.00
CA GLU A 130 13.07 -5.79 9.27
C GLU A 130 14.55 -5.86 8.82
N GLY A 131 15.41 -4.96 9.30
CA GLY A 131 16.82 -4.91 8.95
C GLY A 131 17.13 -4.32 7.58
N TYR A 132 16.17 -3.64 6.95
CA TYR A 132 16.40 -3.01 5.63
C TYR A 132 15.50 -1.81 5.33
N ARG A 133 14.38 -1.60 6.04
CA ARG A 133 13.42 -0.55 5.69
C ARG A 133 13.99 0.85 5.98
N GLY A 134 14.06 1.65 4.94
CA GLY A 134 14.50 3.04 4.99
C GLY A 134 13.34 4.03 4.95
N PRO A 135 13.50 5.21 4.29
CA PRO A 135 12.44 6.20 4.17
C PRO A 135 11.31 5.79 3.24
N HIS A 136 10.10 6.23 3.56
CA HIS A 136 8.96 6.25 2.64
C HIS A 136 9.14 7.34 1.57
N ILE A 137 8.33 7.29 0.50
CA ILE A 137 8.20 8.46 -0.37
C ILE A 137 7.24 9.46 0.26
N ILE A 138 6.03 9.04 0.63
CA ILE A 138 5.02 9.88 1.25
C ILE A 138 4.54 9.26 2.55
N PHE A 139 4.60 10.03 3.63
CA PHE A 139 4.12 9.65 4.97
C PHE A 139 3.11 10.67 5.49
N LEU A 140 1.85 10.24 5.59
CA LEU A 140 0.74 11.05 6.05
C LEU A 140 0.18 10.48 7.36
N SER A 141 -0.06 11.33 8.34
CA SER A 141 -0.71 10.90 9.59
C SER A 141 -1.73 11.91 10.07
N CYS A 142 -2.94 11.43 10.35
CA CYS A 142 -4.09 12.24 10.78
C CYS A 142 -4.45 13.38 9.81
N CYS A 143 -4.23 13.17 8.51
CA CYS A 143 -4.53 14.15 7.48
C CYS A 143 -5.96 14.02 6.95
N GLU A 144 -6.51 15.12 6.47
CA GLU A 144 -7.89 15.18 5.96
C GLU A 144 -7.96 15.91 4.61
N ASN A 145 -8.79 15.41 3.69
CA ASN A 145 -8.93 15.95 2.32
C ASN A 145 -7.60 15.92 1.57
N VAL A 146 -7.12 14.73 1.28
CA VAL A 146 -5.84 14.51 0.60
C VAL A 146 -6.08 14.10 -0.85
N LEU A 147 -5.36 14.73 -1.78
CA LEU A 147 -5.32 14.35 -3.20
C LEU A 147 -3.90 13.97 -3.62
N LEU A 148 -3.72 12.74 -4.09
CA LEU A 148 -2.50 12.21 -4.69
C LEU A 148 -2.81 11.88 -6.15
N GLN A 149 -2.21 12.59 -7.12
CA GLN A 149 -2.63 12.45 -8.51
C GLN A 149 -1.49 12.57 -9.53
N GLY A 150 -1.47 11.67 -10.51
CA GLY A 150 -0.84 11.86 -11.83
C GLY A 150 0.66 11.60 -11.89
N TYR A 151 1.35 11.38 -10.80
CA TYR A 151 2.79 11.16 -10.74
C TYR A 151 3.16 9.66 -10.66
N THR A 152 4.44 9.38 -10.86
CA THR A 152 5.03 8.07 -10.53
C THR A 152 5.77 8.14 -9.20
N ALA A 153 5.52 7.20 -8.29
CA ALA A 153 6.32 6.97 -7.09
C ALA A 153 7.12 5.67 -7.28
N LYS A 154 8.43 5.69 -7.07
CA LYS A 154 9.26 4.52 -7.33
C LYS A 154 10.44 4.35 -6.38
N HIS A 155 10.89 3.11 -6.23
CA HIS A 155 12.13 2.71 -5.55
C HIS A 155 12.22 3.23 -4.10
N SER A 156 11.15 3.13 -3.34
CA SER A 156 11.14 3.53 -1.92
C SER A 156 12.01 2.60 -1.06
N GLY A 157 12.61 3.14 -0.02
CA GLY A 157 13.28 2.36 1.01
C GLY A 157 12.31 1.61 1.94
N ASN A 158 11.13 2.18 2.18
CA ASN A 158 9.99 1.57 2.86
C ASN A 158 8.78 1.58 1.92
N PHE A 159 7.56 1.86 2.39
CA PHE A 159 6.38 1.94 1.52
C PHE A 159 6.44 3.17 0.60
N LEU A 160 5.84 3.05 -0.59
CA LEU A 160 5.74 4.20 -1.48
C LEU A 160 4.82 5.27 -0.87
N HIS A 161 3.71 4.85 -0.27
CA HIS A 161 2.78 5.73 0.42
C HIS A 161 2.36 5.09 1.76
N GLU A 162 2.37 5.88 2.80
CA GLU A 162 1.84 5.52 4.12
C GLU A 162 0.79 6.55 4.53
N ALA A 163 -0.41 6.10 4.90
CA ALA A 163 -1.50 6.93 5.36
C ALA A 163 -2.10 6.37 6.66
N ASN A 164 -1.82 7.03 7.79
CA ASN A 164 -2.29 6.64 9.12
C ASN A 164 -3.41 7.57 9.59
N ASN A 165 -4.53 7.03 10.03
CA ASN A 165 -5.67 7.81 10.54
C ASN A 165 -6.10 8.96 9.59
N CYS A 166 -5.92 8.78 8.28
CA CYS A 166 -6.30 9.76 7.28
C CYS A 166 -7.79 9.65 6.93
N ARG A 167 -8.38 10.77 6.51
CA ARG A 167 -9.80 10.82 6.10
C ARG A 167 -9.94 11.54 4.76
N ASN A 168 -10.87 11.04 3.93
CA ASN A 168 -11.15 11.61 2.63
C ASN A 168 -9.88 11.73 1.77
N LEU A 169 -9.25 10.57 1.51
CA LEU A 169 -8.06 10.46 0.67
C LEU A 169 -8.45 9.97 -0.72
N THR A 170 -8.00 10.68 -1.74
CA THR A 170 -8.12 10.25 -3.14
C THR A 170 -6.74 10.05 -3.73
N MET A 171 -6.48 8.85 -4.26
CA MET A 171 -5.30 8.52 -5.06
C MET A 171 -5.75 8.19 -6.48
N LYS A 172 -5.37 9.01 -7.45
CA LYS A 172 -5.85 8.88 -8.82
C LYS A 172 -4.74 8.97 -9.85
N ASN A 173 -4.75 8.04 -10.82
CA ASN A 173 -3.78 8.02 -11.92
C ASN A 173 -2.32 8.09 -11.42
N VAL A 174 -2.01 7.38 -10.33
CA VAL A 174 -0.66 7.26 -9.77
C VAL A 174 -0.07 5.92 -10.17
N THR A 175 1.21 5.93 -10.51
CA THR A 175 1.97 4.70 -10.79
C THR A 175 2.94 4.42 -9.64
N CYS A 176 2.84 3.24 -9.04
CA CYS A 176 3.68 2.76 -7.94
C CYS A 176 4.63 1.67 -8.45
N LEU A 177 5.95 1.89 -8.36
CA LEU A 177 6.96 0.98 -8.90
C LEU A 177 8.04 0.64 -7.87
N GLY A 178 8.40 -0.63 -7.73
CA GLY A 178 9.57 -1.02 -6.94
C GLY A 178 9.35 -2.21 -6.03
N GLY A 179 10.34 -2.54 -5.22
CA GLY A 179 10.33 -3.72 -4.34
C GLY A 179 9.48 -3.58 -3.08
N SER A 180 8.90 -2.41 -2.84
CA SER A 180 8.13 -2.07 -1.63
C SER A 180 6.63 -2.15 -1.88
N ASP A 181 5.85 -1.95 -0.79
CA ASP A 181 4.39 -1.80 -0.87
C ASP A 181 4.00 -0.53 -1.61
N GLY A 182 2.85 -0.60 -2.30
CA GLY A 182 2.34 0.54 -3.04
C GLY A 182 1.72 1.61 -2.13
N ILE A 183 0.78 1.20 -1.28
CA ILE A 183 0.17 2.07 -0.27
C ILE A 183 -0.26 1.27 0.95
N HIS A 184 0.00 1.83 2.14
CA HIS A 184 -0.52 1.36 3.41
C HIS A 184 -1.58 2.31 3.97
N LEU A 185 -2.74 1.77 4.36
CA LEU A 185 -3.90 2.49 4.88
C LEU A 185 -4.21 2.00 6.30
N HIS A 186 -3.62 2.62 7.32
CA HIS A 186 -3.89 2.22 8.70
C HIS A 186 -4.96 3.12 9.34
N CYS A 187 -6.06 2.53 9.79
CA CYS A 187 -7.17 3.25 10.41
C CYS A 187 -7.71 4.41 9.56
N SER A 188 -7.50 4.37 8.25
CA SER A 188 -7.90 5.42 7.31
C SER A 188 -9.34 5.22 6.87
N LYS A 189 -10.06 6.33 6.61
CA LYS A 189 -11.49 6.34 6.29
C LYS A 189 -11.75 7.11 5.00
N ASP A 190 -12.78 6.65 4.27
CA ASP A 190 -13.27 7.33 3.08
C ASP A 190 -12.17 7.50 2.04
N THR A 191 -11.55 6.39 1.63
CA THR A 191 -10.43 6.36 0.69
C THR A 191 -10.88 5.88 -0.69
N VAL A 192 -10.46 6.58 -1.73
CA VAL A 192 -10.65 6.20 -3.14
C VAL A 192 -9.28 6.04 -3.82
N ILE A 193 -9.06 4.88 -4.43
CA ILE A 193 -7.88 4.59 -5.27
C ILE A 193 -8.41 4.28 -6.67
N GLU A 194 -8.14 5.15 -7.64
CA GLU A 194 -8.75 5.07 -8.97
C GLU A 194 -7.72 5.25 -10.08
N ASP A 195 -7.85 4.47 -11.15
CA ASP A 195 -7.00 4.56 -12.34
C ASP A 195 -5.50 4.39 -12.06
N CYS A 196 -5.14 3.67 -10.99
CA CYS A 196 -3.76 3.52 -10.53
C CYS A 196 -3.11 2.23 -11.04
N THR A 197 -1.78 2.26 -11.16
CA THR A 197 -0.95 1.11 -11.53
C THR A 197 0.02 0.79 -10.40
N PHE A 198 -0.02 -0.45 -9.92
CA PHE A 198 0.90 -0.95 -8.90
C PHE A 198 1.73 -2.09 -9.48
N ILE A 199 3.04 -1.91 -9.53
CA ILE A 199 4.01 -2.94 -9.90
C ILE A 199 5.03 -2.99 -8.75
N THR A 200 4.78 -3.91 -7.81
CA THR A 200 5.47 -3.96 -6.52
C THR A 200 6.19 -5.28 -6.32
N GLY A 201 7.14 -5.33 -5.42
CA GLY A 201 7.76 -6.59 -4.97
C GLY A 201 7.14 -7.08 -3.66
N ASP A 202 6.56 -6.18 -2.89
CA ASP A 202 5.78 -6.43 -1.69
C ASP A 202 4.29 -6.11 -1.98
N ASP A 203 3.43 -5.90 -0.99
CA ASP A 203 1.98 -5.77 -1.19
C ASP A 203 1.60 -4.57 -2.09
N CYS A 204 0.59 -4.72 -2.95
CA CYS A 204 0.12 -3.58 -3.75
C CYS A 204 -0.64 -2.56 -2.88
N ILE A 205 -1.65 -3.02 -2.15
CA ILE A 205 -2.48 -2.20 -1.27
C ILE A 205 -2.63 -2.92 0.05
N ALA A 206 -2.17 -2.29 1.12
CA ALA A 206 -2.20 -2.86 2.46
C ALA A 206 -2.85 -1.92 3.49
N GLY A 207 -3.17 -2.44 4.66
CA GLY A 207 -3.64 -1.67 5.81
C GLY A 207 -4.58 -2.45 6.73
N ILE A 208 -4.82 -1.87 7.91
CA ILE A 208 -5.72 -2.44 8.92
C ILE A 208 -6.77 -1.42 9.32
N ASN A 209 -7.91 -1.92 9.82
CA ASN A 209 -8.99 -1.08 10.33
C ASN A 209 -9.43 0.01 9.34
N ILE A 210 -9.48 -0.35 8.07
CA ILE A 210 -9.88 0.55 6.99
C ILE A 210 -11.41 0.69 7.02
N GLU A 211 -11.93 1.91 6.83
CA GLU A 211 -13.36 2.15 6.67
C GLU A 211 -13.65 2.84 5.33
N ASN A 212 -14.57 2.28 4.54
CA ASN A 212 -15.00 2.84 3.26
C ASN A 212 -13.84 3.00 2.26
N LEU A 213 -13.29 1.89 1.78
CA LEU A 213 -12.30 1.88 0.70
C LEU A 213 -12.97 1.52 -0.63
N LEU A 214 -12.73 2.33 -1.65
CA LEU A 214 -13.02 1.99 -3.04
C LEU A 214 -11.70 1.91 -3.82
N VAL A 215 -11.39 0.73 -4.37
CA VAL A 215 -10.36 0.54 -5.39
C VAL A 215 -11.06 0.31 -6.72
N ASN A 216 -10.82 1.17 -7.71
CA ASN A 216 -11.53 1.13 -8.98
C ASN A 216 -10.59 1.31 -10.17
N ASN A 217 -10.77 0.46 -11.20
CA ASN A 217 -10.03 0.53 -12.47
C ASN A 217 -8.50 0.55 -12.29
N CYS A 218 -7.98 -0.31 -11.40
CA CYS A 218 -6.54 -0.41 -11.12
C CYS A 218 -5.91 -1.62 -11.82
N THR A 219 -4.61 -1.52 -12.06
CA THR A 219 -3.78 -2.64 -12.55
C THR A 219 -2.75 -3.01 -11.48
N LEU A 220 -2.72 -4.29 -11.09
CA LEU A 220 -1.90 -4.78 -9.99
C LEU A 220 -0.92 -5.85 -10.47
N ASN A 221 0.31 -5.79 -9.98
CA ASN A 221 1.33 -6.81 -10.16
C ASN A 221 2.24 -6.83 -8.94
N THR A 222 2.44 -7.98 -8.33
CA THR A 222 3.29 -8.09 -7.13
C THR A 222 3.90 -9.48 -6.98
N SER A 223 4.99 -9.54 -6.24
CA SER A 223 5.62 -10.78 -5.74
C SER A 223 5.22 -11.10 -4.30
N CYS A 224 4.18 -10.45 -3.77
CA CYS A 224 3.62 -10.71 -2.45
C CYS A 224 2.09 -10.79 -2.54
N ASN A 225 1.34 -9.99 -1.83
CA ASN A 225 -0.12 -10.02 -1.89
C ASN A 225 -0.66 -8.86 -2.73
N LEU A 226 -1.73 -9.10 -3.49
CA LEU A 226 -2.41 -8.02 -4.21
C LEU A 226 -3.03 -7.06 -3.19
N PHE A 227 -3.63 -7.63 -2.14
CA PHE A 227 -4.19 -6.91 -1.01
C PHE A 227 -3.78 -7.57 0.30
N ARG A 228 -3.24 -6.79 1.24
CA ARG A 228 -3.01 -7.22 2.61
C ARG A 228 -3.78 -6.30 3.55
N MET A 229 -5.04 -6.61 3.80
CA MET A 229 -5.93 -5.65 4.43
C MET A 229 -7.07 -6.27 5.23
N GLY A 230 -7.62 -5.47 6.15
CA GLY A 230 -8.86 -5.73 6.86
C GLY A 230 -9.58 -4.44 7.21
N GLY A 231 -10.90 -4.50 7.28
CA GLY A 231 -11.76 -3.35 7.57
C GLY A 231 -13.19 -3.54 7.10
N ILE A 232 -13.97 -2.47 7.06
CA ILE A 232 -15.38 -2.50 6.67
C ILE A 232 -15.64 -1.69 5.40
N ASN A 233 -16.62 -2.14 4.62
CA ASN A 233 -17.04 -1.53 3.37
C ASN A 233 -15.85 -1.36 2.39
N ILE A 234 -15.05 -2.43 2.24
CA ILE A 234 -13.94 -2.47 1.31
C ILE A 234 -14.45 -2.98 -0.04
N ASN A 235 -14.37 -2.15 -1.07
CA ASN A 235 -14.89 -2.44 -2.40
C ASN A 235 -13.78 -2.35 -3.44
N VAL A 236 -13.56 -3.43 -4.19
CA VAL A 236 -12.62 -3.50 -5.31
C VAL A 236 -13.41 -3.75 -6.59
N LYS A 237 -13.31 -2.83 -7.55
CA LYS A 237 -14.09 -2.89 -8.79
C LYS A 237 -13.23 -2.69 -10.03
N ASN A 238 -13.62 -3.35 -11.13
CA ASN A 238 -13.02 -3.14 -12.46
C ASN A 238 -11.48 -3.24 -12.45
N THR A 239 -10.92 -4.01 -11.52
CA THR A 239 -9.48 -4.08 -11.25
C THR A 239 -8.93 -5.40 -11.80
N THR A 240 -7.71 -5.33 -12.31
CA THR A 240 -7.04 -6.48 -12.91
C THR A 240 -5.68 -6.72 -12.28
N SER A 241 -5.26 -7.99 -12.25
CA SER A 241 -3.88 -8.34 -11.92
C SER A 241 -3.31 -9.34 -12.91
N LYS A 242 -1.98 -9.36 -12.99
CA LYS A 242 -1.25 -10.37 -13.74
C LYS A 242 0.06 -10.70 -13.02
N GLY A 243 0.17 -11.94 -12.52
CA GLY A 243 1.43 -12.50 -12.03
C GLY A 243 2.28 -13.13 -13.17
N PRO A 244 3.48 -13.59 -12.87
CA PRO A 244 4.19 -13.35 -11.62
C PRO A 244 4.59 -11.89 -11.45
N GLY A 245 5.08 -11.50 -10.24
CA GLY A 245 5.54 -10.14 -9.97
C GLY A 245 6.73 -9.73 -10.83
N TYR A 246 6.72 -8.50 -11.28
CA TYR A 246 7.83 -7.94 -12.07
C TYR A 246 9.06 -7.62 -11.21
N TYR A 247 8.88 -7.03 -10.04
CA TYR A 247 9.93 -6.87 -9.04
C TYR A 247 9.98 -8.08 -8.11
N PRO A 248 11.16 -8.56 -7.71
CA PRO A 248 11.26 -9.62 -6.72
C PRO A 248 10.79 -9.11 -5.35
N HIS A 249 10.30 -10.04 -4.52
CA HIS A 249 10.07 -9.74 -3.12
C HIS A 249 11.40 -9.42 -2.43
N ARG A 250 11.57 -8.21 -1.94
CA ARG A 250 12.86 -7.65 -1.53
C ARG A 250 13.57 -8.38 -0.39
N MET A 251 12.83 -9.10 0.47
CA MET A 251 13.42 -9.93 1.52
C MET A 251 14.06 -11.22 1.00
N THR A 252 13.78 -11.59 -0.24
CA THR A 252 14.26 -12.84 -0.85
C THR A 252 15.47 -12.66 -1.77
N VAL A 253 15.98 -11.45 -1.90
CA VAL A 253 17.14 -11.12 -2.74
C VAL A 253 18.26 -10.49 -1.94
N VAL A 254 19.51 -10.75 -2.37
CA VAL A 254 20.66 -9.99 -1.87
C VAL A 254 20.72 -8.68 -2.64
N LYS A 255 20.64 -7.56 -1.92
CA LYS A 255 20.69 -6.23 -2.50
C LYS A 255 22.08 -5.99 -3.13
N GLY A 256 22.08 -5.47 -4.34
CA GLY A 256 23.30 -5.10 -5.06
C GLY A 256 23.96 -3.84 -4.49
N LYS A 257 25.01 -3.38 -5.16
CA LYS A 257 25.60 -2.07 -4.87
C LYS A 257 24.53 -0.98 -5.09
N ASN A 258 24.56 0.04 -4.27
CA ASN A 258 23.57 1.13 -4.28
C ASN A 258 22.11 0.64 -4.08
N ASN A 259 21.92 -0.40 -3.26
CA ASN A 259 20.63 -0.94 -2.93
C ASN A 259 19.78 -1.40 -4.14
N GLU A 260 20.37 -1.72 -5.25
CA GLU A 260 19.68 -2.30 -6.39
C GLU A 260 19.02 -3.65 -6.01
N LEU A 261 17.83 -3.89 -6.58
CA LEU A 261 17.17 -5.19 -6.51
C LEU A 261 17.41 -5.95 -7.82
N PRO A 262 18.30 -6.98 -7.83
CA PRO A 262 18.52 -7.78 -9.02
C PRO A 262 17.23 -8.57 -9.36
N ARG A 263 16.61 -8.24 -10.49
CA ARG A 263 15.32 -8.80 -10.90
C ARG A 263 15.34 -10.28 -11.22
N GLU A 264 16.49 -10.82 -11.61
CA GLU A 264 16.68 -12.22 -11.94
C GLU A 264 16.78 -13.13 -10.70
N GLN A 265 16.81 -12.54 -9.51
CA GLN A 265 16.93 -13.26 -8.25
C GLN A 265 15.69 -13.05 -7.39
N GLY A 266 15.49 -13.97 -6.46
CA GLY A 266 14.43 -13.89 -5.48
C GLY A 266 13.10 -14.47 -5.93
N ARG A 267 12.11 -14.28 -5.11
CA ARG A 267 10.76 -14.79 -5.29
C ARG A 267 9.90 -13.79 -6.08
N HIS A 268 9.20 -14.29 -7.10
CA HIS A 268 8.36 -13.50 -7.99
C HIS A 268 6.88 -13.94 -7.98
N ASN A 269 6.54 -15.05 -7.32
CA ASN A 269 5.17 -15.54 -7.29
C ASN A 269 4.26 -14.61 -6.47
N THR A 270 3.10 -14.28 -7.00
CA THR A 270 2.03 -13.61 -6.26
C THR A 270 1.41 -14.60 -5.27
N LEU A 271 1.42 -14.29 -3.97
CA LEU A 271 1.03 -15.22 -2.90
C LEU A 271 -0.48 -15.31 -2.73
N ALA A 272 -1.13 -14.17 -2.56
CA ALA A 272 -2.57 -14.15 -2.33
C ALA A 272 -3.26 -12.97 -3.03
N LEU A 273 -4.54 -13.17 -3.40
CA LEU A 273 -5.39 -12.04 -3.72
C LEU A 273 -5.59 -11.21 -2.46
N VAL A 274 -6.00 -11.83 -1.36
CA VAL A 274 -6.10 -11.20 -0.05
C VAL A 274 -5.33 -12.01 0.99
N ASP A 275 -4.35 -11.40 1.63
CA ASP A 275 -3.85 -11.74 2.95
C ASP A 275 -4.64 -10.90 3.95
N TYR A 276 -5.53 -11.54 4.71
CA TYR A 276 -6.38 -10.81 5.64
C TYR A 276 -5.57 -10.34 6.85
N PHE A 277 -5.48 -9.02 7.01
CA PHE A 277 -4.63 -8.39 8.01
C PHE A 277 -5.46 -7.65 9.06
N ALA A 278 -5.39 -8.10 10.31
CA ALA A 278 -6.12 -7.54 11.44
C ALA A 278 -5.32 -7.76 12.74
N SER A 279 -4.42 -6.85 13.05
CA SER A 279 -3.55 -6.94 14.24
C SER A 279 -4.17 -6.34 15.51
N THR A 280 -5.30 -5.66 15.40
CA THR A 280 -6.00 -5.01 16.51
C THR A 280 -7.49 -5.13 16.37
N ASN A 281 -8.22 -5.08 17.48
CA ASN A 281 -9.67 -4.96 17.48
C ASN A 281 -10.10 -3.52 17.22
N TYR A 282 -11.14 -3.35 16.42
CA TYR A 282 -11.72 -2.06 16.08
C TYR A 282 -13.23 -2.05 16.40
N PRO A 283 -13.92 -0.90 16.50
CA PRO A 283 -15.33 -0.83 16.91
C PRO A 283 -16.36 -1.52 16.02
N PHE A 284 -16.02 -2.08 14.89
CA PHE A 284 -16.94 -2.90 14.09
C PHE A 284 -16.83 -4.39 14.43
N LYS A 285 -17.93 -5.10 14.31
CA LYS A 285 -18.04 -6.50 14.75
C LYS A 285 -17.22 -7.46 13.88
N ALA A 286 -17.26 -7.25 12.55
CA ALA A 286 -16.53 -8.06 11.57
C ALA A 286 -16.16 -7.21 10.36
N SER A 287 -15.12 -7.64 9.64
CA SER A 287 -14.69 -7.04 8.38
C SER A 287 -15.50 -7.55 7.20
N ASP A 288 -15.62 -6.75 6.15
CA ASP A 288 -16.20 -7.14 4.88
C ASP A 288 -15.40 -6.61 3.68
N ILE A 289 -15.20 -7.49 2.69
CA ILE A 289 -14.42 -7.21 1.48
C ILE A 289 -15.19 -7.72 0.25
N HIS A 290 -15.34 -6.85 -0.74
CA HIS A 290 -16.16 -7.09 -1.92
C HIS A 290 -15.38 -6.85 -3.21
N PHE A 291 -15.46 -7.81 -4.14
CA PHE A 291 -14.88 -7.71 -5.48
C PHE A 291 -15.97 -7.75 -6.54
N GLU A 292 -15.94 -6.82 -7.48
CA GLU A 292 -16.91 -6.75 -8.58
C GLU A 292 -16.22 -6.45 -9.92
N ASN A 293 -16.56 -7.23 -10.97
CA ASN A 293 -16.06 -7.04 -12.34
C ASN A 293 -14.52 -7.05 -12.43
N CYS A 294 -13.86 -7.99 -11.77
CA CYS A 294 -12.40 -8.07 -11.68
C CYS A 294 -11.84 -9.30 -12.42
N VAL A 295 -10.57 -9.21 -12.82
CA VAL A 295 -9.82 -10.33 -13.41
C VAL A 295 -8.47 -10.44 -12.72
N PHE A 296 -8.19 -11.62 -12.15
CA PHE A 296 -6.92 -11.91 -11.47
C PHE A 296 -6.27 -13.14 -12.10
N ASP A 297 -5.03 -12.99 -12.55
CA ASP A 297 -4.30 -14.01 -13.31
C ASP A 297 -2.96 -14.34 -12.62
N ASP A 298 -2.66 -15.65 -12.51
CA ASP A 298 -1.41 -16.23 -12.00
C ASP A 298 -1.04 -15.79 -10.58
N PHE A 299 -1.69 -16.41 -9.61
CA PHE A 299 -1.47 -16.20 -8.18
C PHE A 299 -1.71 -17.50 -7.40
N GLU A 300 -1.20 -17.56 -6.16
CA GLU A 300 -1.28 -18.81 -5.41
C GLU A 300 -2.68 -19.10 -4.87
N ARG A 301 -3.32 -18.16 -4.16
CA ARG A 301 -4.63 -18.38 -3.52
C ARG A 301 -5.48 -17.12 -3.42
N VAL A 302 -6.80 -17.32 -3.36
CA VAL A 302 -7.73 -16.18 -3.26
C VAL A 302 -7.78 -15.56 -1.86
N LEU A 303 -7.48 -16.33 -0.80
CA LEU A 303 -7.53 -15.87 0.58
C LEU A 303 -6.48 -16.60 1.43
N TYR A 304 -5.74 -15.84 2.22
CA TYR A 304 -4.97 -16.31 3.35
C TYR A 304 -5.57 -15.71 4.62
N TYR A 305 -6.20 -16.55 5.47
CA TYR A 305 -6.93 -16.14 6.66
C TYR A 305 -6.64 -17.09 7.82
N PRO A 306 -5.52 -16.92 8.53
CA PRO A 306 -5.17 -17.70 9.72
C PRO A 306 -5.66 -16.97 10.97
N ALA A 307 -6.97 -16.85 11.20
CA ALA A 307 -7.51 -16.14 12.35
C ALA A 307 -6.90 -16.64 13.67
N ASP A 308 -6.46 -15.70 14.49
CA ASP A 308 -5.90 -15.92 15.83
C ASP A 308 -4.62 -16.78 15.90
N GLN A 309 -3.95 -17.04 14.78
CA GLN A 309 -2.73 -17.85 14.77
C GLN A 309 -1.47 -17.06 15.12
N ASP A 310 -1.48 -15.77 14.89
CA ASP A 310 -0.39 -14.85 15.23
C ASP A 310 -0.93 -13.43 15.48
N SER A 311 -0.06 -12.53 15.91
CA SER A 311 -0.44 -11.15 16.26
C SER A 311 -0.85 -10.29 15.07
N LEU A 312 -0.53 -10.67 13.84
CA LEU A 312 -0.94 -9.94 12.63
C LEU A 312 -2.36 -10.31 12.19
N HIS A 313 -2.90 -11.43 12.71
CA HIS A 313 -4.21 -11.98 12.35
C HIS A 313 -5.13 -12.15 13.57
N SER A 314 -4.82 -11.53 14.70
CA SER A 314 -5.56 -11.67 15.98
C SER A 314 -6.50 -10.50 16.29
N GLY A 315 -6.78 -9.64 15.31
CA GLY A 315 -7.69 -8.51 15.45
C GLY A 315 -9.13 -8.82 15.02
N THR A 316 -9.84 -7.78 14.56
CA THR A 316 -11.22 -7.91 14.05
C THR A 316 -11.32 -8.93 12.92
N HIS A 317 -12.20 -9.92 13.05
CA HIS A 317 -12.30 -11.05 12.12
C HIS A 317 -12.97 -10.70 10.79
N LEU A 318 -12.70 -11.49 9.75
CA LEU A 318 -13.37 -11.41 8.46
C LEU A 318 -14.73 -12.13 8.55
N GLY A 319 -15.83 -11.40 8.37
CA GLY A 319 -17.18 -11.95 8.41
C GLY A 319 -17.80 -12.15 7.02
N LEU A 320 -17.46 -11.30 6.05
CA LEU A 320 -18.04 -11.37 4.71
C LEU A 320 -17.00 -11.15 3.61
N PHE A 321 -16.94 -12.08 2.65
CA PHE A 321 -16.04 -12.05 1.52
C PHE A 321 -16.79 -12.36 0.22
N THR A 322 -16.91 -11.38 -0.69
CA THR A 322 -17.79 -11.54 -1.84
C THR A 322 -17.12 -11.29 -3.18
N PHE A 323 -17.52 -12.07 -4.17
CA PHE A 323 -17.08 -11.94 -5.55
C PHE A 323 -18.28 -11.92 -6.48
N LYS A 324 -18.37 -10.91 -7.33
CA LYS A 324 -19.43 -10.79 -8.33
C LYS A 324 -18.83 -10.48 -9.70
N ASN A 325 -19.14 -11.30 -10.70
CA ASN A 325 -18.57 -11.18 -12.04
C ASN A 325 -17.03 -11.18 -12.04
N VAL A 326 -16.41 -12.12 -11.35
CA VAL A 326 -14.94 -12.19 -11.20
C VAL A 326 -14.39 -13.39 -11.96
N VAL A 327 -13.20 -13.21 -12.54
CA VAL A 327 -12.46 -14.27 -13.21
C VAL A 327 -11.14 -14.50 -12.47
N PHE A 328 -10.90 -15.72 -12.07
CA PHE A 328 -9.63 -16.20 -11.52
C PHE A 328 -8.97 -17.15 -12.51
N ASN A 329 -7.77 -16.79 -12.98
CA ASN A 329 -6.99 -17.62 -13.86
C ASN A 329 -5.72 -18.12 -13.16
N LYS A 330 -5.36 -19.38 -13.42
CA LYS A 330 -4.12 -20.02 -12.94
C LYS A 330 -3.94 -19.93 -11.42
N VAL A 331 -4.98 -20.25 -10.67
CA VAL A 331 -4.90 -20.36 -9.20
C VAL A 331 -4.13 -21.64 -8.85
N LYS A 332 -3.17 -21.56 -7.92
CA LYS A 332 -2.31 -22.72 -7.58
C LYS A 332 -2.87 -23.56 -6.44
N TYR A 333 -3.43 -22.92 -5.42
CA TYR A 333 -3.86 -23.56 -4.19
C TYR A 333 -5.25 -23.05 -3.77
N PRO A 334 -6.02 -23.86 -3.02
CA PRO A 334 -7.21 -23.37 -2.35
C PRO A 334 -6.91 -22.24 -1.39
N ALA A 335 -7.94 -21.53 -0.98
CA ALA A 335 -7.87 -20.59 0.13
C ALA A 335 -7.33 -21.29 1.38
N TYR A 336 -6.47 -20.60 2.12
CA TYR A 336 -6.02 -21.05 3.44
C TYR A 336 -6.87 -20.37 4.49
N ILE A 337 -7.70 -21.12 5.20
CA ILE A 337 -8.63 -20.61 6.19
C ILE A 337 -8.43 -21.39 7.48
N ILE A 338 -8.01 -20.69 8.53
CA ILE A 338 -8.21 -21.10 9.91
C ILE A 338 -9.21 -20.10 10.46
N GLU A 339 -10.46 -20.54 10.57
CA GLU A 339 -11.56 -19.64 10.92
C GLU A 339 -11.56 -19.21 12.39
N SER A 340 -12.14 -18.06 12.64
CA SER A 340 -12.44 -17.61 13.99
C SER A 340 -13.58 -18.45 14.60
N LYS A 341 -13.47 -18.70 15.90
CA LYS A 341 -14.57 -19.33 16.68
C LYS A 341 -15.67 -18.33 17.03
N GLU A 342 -15.34 -17.04 17.02
CA GLU A 342 -16.24 -15.96 17.45
C GLU A 342 -17.09 -15.42 16.32
N GLU A 343 -16.54 -15.32 15.10
CA GLU A 343 -17.23 -14.75 13.94
C GLU A 343 -17.08 -15.67 12.72
N PRO A 344 -18.16 -16.33 12.30
CA PRO A 344 -18.13 -17.23 11.13
C PRO A 344 -17.95 -16.42 9.84
N LEU A 345 -17.10 -16.92 8.94
CA LEU A 345 -16.89 -16.35 7.62
C LEU A 345 -18.02 -16.79 6.65
N THR A 346 -18.58 -15.83 5.92
CA THR A 346 -19.45 -16.10 4.77
C THR A 346 -18.73 -15.67 3.49
N VAL A 347 -18.60 -16.59 2.54
CA VAL A 347 -18.06 -16.33 1.20
C VAL A 347 -19.20 -16.41 0.18
N ILE A 348 -19.32 -15.41 -0.69
CA ILE A 348 -20.33 -15.40 -1.76
C ILE A 348 -19.64 -15.32 -3.12
N LEU A 349 -19.88 -16.32 -3.97
CA LEU A 349 -19.40 -16.40 -5.35
C LEU A 349 -20.60 -16.23 -6.30
N ASP A 350 -20.77 -15.06 -6.92
CA ASP A 350 -21.84 -14.78 -7.89
C ASP A 350 -21.25 -14.53 -9.27
N ASN A 351 -21.48 -15.45 -10.20
CA ASN A 351 -20.94 -15.45 -11.55
C ASN A 351 -19.40 -15.37 -11.57
N VAL A 352 -18.76 -16.29 -10.83
CA VAL A 352 -17.29 -16.41 -10.76
C VAL A 352 -16.83 -17.52 -11.73
N LYS A 353 -15.75 -17.25 -12.47
CA LYS A 353 -15.07 -18.23 -13.31
C LYS A 353 -13.70 -18.53 -12.75
N VAL A 354 -13.36 -19.79 -12.63
CA VAL A 354 -12.10 -20.24 -12.03
C VAL A 354 -11.39 -21.18 -12.97
N SER A 355 -10.11 -20.94 -13.23
CA SER A 355 -9.20 -21.96 -13.76
C SER A 355 -8.00 -22.10 -12.82
N PHE A 356 -7.57 -23.34 -12.63
CA PHE A 356 -6.37 -23.65 -11.86
C PHE A 356 -5.12 -23.67 -12.75
N ASP A 357 -3.97 -23.48 -12.14
CA ASP A 357 -2.69 -23.69 -12.80
C ASP A 357 -2.55 -25.16 -13.24
N GLU A 358 -1.90 -25.42 -14.36
CA GLU A 358 -1.72 -26.79 -14.89
C GLU A 358 -0.99 -27.73 -13.92
N SER A 359 -0.16 -27.20 -13.04
CA SER A 359 0.52 -27.96 -11.99
C SER A 359 -0.34 -28.21 -10.74
N SER A 360 -1.51 -27.59 -10.64
CA SER A 360 -2.40 -27.73 -9.50
C SER A 360 -3.17 -29.08 -9.56
N SER A 361 -3.26 -29.73 -8.42
CA SER A 361 -4.13 -30.92 -8.24
C SER A 361 -5.51 -30.56 -7.68
N PHE A 362 -5.78 -29.31 -7.42
CA PHE A 362 -7.03 -28.83 -6.81
C PHE A 362 -8.07 -28.49 -7.87
N THR A 363 -9.33 -28.66 -7.50
CA THR A 363 -10.50 -28.38 -8.35
C THR A 363 -11.50 -27.42 -7.70
N GLU A 364 -11.24 -27.00 -6.46
CA GLU A 364 -12.09 -26.10 -5.68
C GLU A 364 -11.28 -24.97 -5.07
N LEU A 365 -11.83 -23.76 -5.07
CA LEU A 365 -11.17 -22.57 -4.45
C LEU A 365 -11.16 -22.66 -2.92
N PHE A 366 -12.19 -23.27 -2.33
CA PHE A 366 -12.36 -23.36 -0.91
C PHE A 366 -12.52 -24.82 -0.50
N VAL A 367 -11.55 -25.34 0.21
CA VAL A 367 -11.58 -26.69 0.81
C VAL A 367 -11.73 -26.51 2.31
N LEU A 368 -12.91 -26.83 2.83
CA LEU A 368 -13.24 -26.63 4.24
C LEU A 368 -13.18 -27.96 5.01
N ASP A 369 -12.79 -27.88 6.27
CA ASP A 369 -12.89 -29.00 7.19
C ASP A 369 -14.36 -29.33 7.51
N LYS A 370 -14.63 -30.57 7.92
CA LYS A 370 -16.02 -31.05 8.20
C LYS A 370 -16.72 -30.26 9.31
N ASP A 371 -15.96 -29.72 10.24
CA ASP A 371 -16.47 -28.97 11.40
C ASP A 371 -16.34 -27.44 11.20
N SER A 372 -16.11 -26.98 9.95
CA SER A 372 -15.99 -25.59 9.61
C SER A 372 -17.31 -24.83 9.77
N ASN A 373 -17.26 -23.66 10.40
CA ASN A 373 -18.39 -22.73 10.48
C ASN A 373 -18.44 -21.76 9.29
N THR A 374 -17.47 -21.84 8.38
CA THR A 374 -17.44 -21.04 7.15
C THR A 374 -18.55 -21.48 6.19
N THR A 375 -19.29 -20.53 5.66
CA THR A 375 -20.37 -20.79 4.69
C THR A 375 -19.95 -20.31 3.30
N ILE A 376 -20.01 -21.20 2.29
CA ILE A 376 -19.78 -20.85 0.89
C ILE A 376 -21.12 -20.84 0.16
N ILE A 377 -21.45 -19.70 -0.48
CA ILE A 377 -22.66 -19.53 -1.29
C ILE A 377 -22.26 -19.29 -2.74
N GLU A 378 -22.57 -20.25 -3.60
CA GLU A 378 -22.26 -20.18 -5.03
C GLU A 378 -23.50 -19.94 -5.87
N LYS A 379 -23.42 -18.96 -6.81
CA LYS A 379 -24.45 -18.64 -7.78
C LYS A 379 -23.82 -18.51 -9.17
N LYS A 380 -24.21 -19.40 -10.10
CA LYS A 380 -23.74 -19.37 -11.51
C LYS A 380 -22.22 -19.43 -11.68
N SER A 381 -21.49 -19.91 -10.68
CA SER A 381 -20.03 -20.04 -10.75
C SER A 381 -19.60 -21.27 -11.53
N LYS A 382 -18.42 -21.22 -12.15
CA LYS A 382 -17.89 -22.30 -12.99
C LYS A 382 -16.39 -22.48 -12.72
N TYR A 383 -16.02 -23.74 -12.54
CA TYR A 383 -14.64 -24.21 -12.51
C TYR A 383 -14.32 -24.79 -13.91
N ILE A 384 -13.24 -24.33 -14.55
CA ILE A 384 -12.91 -24.65 -15.96
C ILE A 384 -11.59 -25.43 -16.00
#